data_298f9a2ed523d310b07b3c578241fe75
#
_entry.id   298f9a2ed523d310b07b3c578241fe75
#
_cell.length_a   1.000
_cell.length_b   1.000
_cell.length_c   1.000
_cell.angle_alpha   90.00
_cell.angle_beta   90.00
_cell.angle_gamma   90.00
#
_symmetry.space_group_name_H-M   'P 1'
#
loop_
_entity.id
_entity.type
_entity.pdbx_description
1 polymer ?
#
loop_
_entity_poly.entity_id
_entity_poly.type
_entity_poly.pdbx_seq_one_letter_code
_entity_poly.pdbx_strand_id
1 'polypeptide(L)'
;MRKFNRKNNDIRHLEVEKNIIEDADGSCLFTIGKTKVICAATFDSDIPSWLKQKKQGWLSAEYSMIPASTGKRNIRESKIGKQSGRTVEIQRLIGRSLRTIINLKDIEGCQFIIDCDVLQADGGTRTASISGAFIALSLAVKKLLNNNLIKKNPLKDYISAISCGVVDNEIMVDLDYSEDSQADVDGNFVFTEKSGISEIQISGEKSNFQHNQVNQMIELSYVSAKKIFEIQKEIIGEF
;
A
#
# COMPACT_ATOMS: atom_id res chain seq x y z
N MET A 1 5.46 22.55 15.22
CA MET A 1 4.03 22.14 15.32
C MET A 1 3.62 21.60 13.96
N ARG A 2 3.07 20.37 13.89
CA ARG A 2 2.65 19.72 12.63
C ARG A 2 1.54 20.54 11.95
N LYS A 3 1.48 20.48 10.61
CA LYS A 3 0.42 21.15 9.84
C LYS A 3 -0.97 20.68 10.32
N PHE A 4 -1.95 21.57 10.26
CA PHE A 4 -3.33 21.33 10.69
C PHE A 4 -3.50 20.96 12.17
N ASN A 5 -2.54 21.36 13.04
CA ASN A 5 -2.54 21.04 14.47
C ASN A 5 -2.61 19.53 14.78
N ARG A 6 -2.12 18.66 13.88
CA ARG A 6 -2.08 17.20 14.11
C ARG A 6 -1.17 16.88 15.30
N LYS A 7 -1.59 15.93 16.12
CA LYS A 7 -0.72 15.30 17.11
C LYS A 7 0.23 14.32 16.42
N ASN A 8 1.29 13.92 17.11
CA ASN A 8 2.30 13.01 16.54
C ASN A 8 1.75 11.63 16.17
N ASN A 9 0.66 11.20 16.80
CA ASN A 9 -0.04 9.94 16.55
C ASN A 9 -1.31 10.07 15.67
N ASP A 10 -1.55 11.25 15.08
CA ASP A 10 -2.68 11.46 14.20
C ASP A 10 -2.31 11.18 12.74
N ILE A 11 -3.17 10.42 12.05
CA ILE A 11 -3.11 10.30 10.59
C ILE A 11 -3.82 11.49 9.94
N ARG A 12 -3.43 11.81 8.71
CA ARG A 12 -4.14 12.78 7.86
C ARG A 12 -5.56 12.28 7.56
N HIS A 13 -6.41 13.18 7.12
CA HIS A 13 -7.74 12.80 6.65
C HIS A 13 -7.64 11.74 5.55
N LEU A 14 -8.43 10.67 5.68
CA LEU A 14 -8.43 9.53 4.79
C LEU A 14 -9.80 9.41 4.13
N GLU A 15 -9.78 9.25 2.81
CA GLU A 15 -10.97 9.09 1.97
C GLU A 15 -10.70 8.05 0.90
N VAL A 16 -11.71 7.25 0.57
CA VAL A 16 -11.61 6.23 -0.48
C VAL A 16 -12.83 6.25 -1.37
N GLU A 17 -12.61 6.43 -2.65
CA GLU A 17 -13.63 6.30 -3.68
C GLU A 17 -13.42 4.94 -4.39
N LYS A 18 -14.45 4.09 -4.39
CA LYS A 18 -14.39 2.76 -5.01
C LYS A 18 -14.92 2.76 -6.44
N ASN A 19 -14.51 1.76 -7.22
CA ASN A 19 -14.97 1.52 -8.60
C ASN A 19 -14.69 2.71 -9.55
N ILE A 20 -13.49 3.28 -9.45
CA ILE A 20 -13.06 4.45 -10.24
C ILE A 20 -12.81 4.07 -11.71
N ILE A 21 -12.34 2.83 -11.94
CA ILE A 21 -12.03 2.31 -13.28
C ILE A 21 -13.06 1.21 -13.59
N GLU A 22 -13.91 1.45 -14.58
CA GLU A 22 -15.03 0.57 -14.93
C GLU A 22 -14.57 -0.80 -15.43
N ASP A 23 -13.52 -0.84 -16.26
CA ASP A 23 -13.01 -2.06 -16.86
C ASP A 23 -12.14 -2.89 -15.90
N ALA A 24 -11.71 -2.35 -14.74
CA ALA A 24 -10.96 -3.11 -13.76
C ALA A 24 -11.87 -4.12 -13.02
N ASP A 25 -11.29 -5.22 -12.55
CA ASP A 25 -12.02 -6.14 -11.68
C ASP A 25 -12.30 -5.53 -10.31
N GLY A 26 -11.42 -4.66 -9.84
CA GLY A 26 -11.63 -3.82 -8.68
C GLY A 26 -10.74 -2.60 -8.72
N SER A 27 -11.23 -1.45 -8.28
CA SER A 27 -10.44 -0.22 -8.29
C SER A 27 -10.88 0.75 -7.21
N CYS A 28 -9.95 1.60 -6.77
CA CYS A 28 -10.24 2.71 -5.87
C CYS A 28 -9.28 3.88 -6.08
N LEU A 29 -9.72 5.07 -5.70
CA LEU A 29 -8.87 6.21 -5.40
C LEU A 29 -8.67 6.28 -3.89
N PHE A 30 -7.46 6.02 -3.44
CA PHE A 30 -7.07 6.12 -2.04
C PHE A 30 -6.42 7.48 -1.79
N THR A 31 -7.02 8.25 -0.91
CA THR A 31 -6.56 9.60 -0.55
C THR A 31 -6.22 9.66 0.93
N ILE A 32 -5.00 10.08 1.26
CA ILE A 32 -4.58 10.38 2.64
C ILE A 32 -3.89 11.75 2.68
N GLY A 33 -4.55 12.71 3.31
CA GLY A 33 -4.17 14.11 3.22
C GLY A 33 -4.21 14.60 1.76
N LYS A 34 -3.05 15.02 1.24
CA LYS A 34 -2.91 15.40 -0.17
C LYS A 34 -2.39 14.26 -1.06
N THR A 35 -1.93 13.17 -0.48
CA THR A 35 -1.47 12.01 -1.27
C THR A 35 -2.67 11.29 -1.87
N LYS A 36 -2.65 11.09 -3.19
CA LYS A 36 -3.71 10.42 -3.96
C LYS A 36 -3.10 9.34 -4.83
N VAL A 37 -3.62 8.11 -4.69
CA VAL A 37 -3.17 6.96 -5.47
C VAL A 37 -4.39 6.26 -6.07
N ILE A 38 -4.42 6.08 -7.39
CA ILE A 38 -5.34 5.15 -8.04
C ILE A 38 -4.76 3.76 -7.91
N CYS A 39 -5.57 2.83 -7.39
CA CYS A 39 -5.23 1.43 -7.33
C CYS A 39 -6.25 0.62 -8.13
N ALA A 40 -5.76 -0.27 -9.00
CA ALA A 40 -6.58 -1.17 -9.78
C ALA A 40 -6.09 -2.61 -9.62
N ALA A 41 -7.01 -3.56 -9.67
CA ALA A 41 -6.73 -4.99 -9.65
C ALA A 41 -7.32 -5.63 -10.89
N THR A 42 -6.50 -6.36 -11.63
CA THR A 42 -6.88 -7.14 -12.80
C THR A 42 -6.67 -8.61 -12.51
N PHE A 43 -7.67 -9.44 -12.80
CA PHE A 43 -7.59 -10.88 -12.70
C PHE A 43 -7.32 -11.46 -14.07
N ASP A 44 -6.30 -12.30 -14.19
CA ASP A 44 -5.88 -12.89 -15.44
C ASP A 44 -5.73 -14.42 -15.30
N SER A 45 -6.21 -15.15 -16.28
CA SER A 45 -6.06 -16.61 -16.39
C SER A 45 -4.75 -17.05 -17.03
N ASP A 46 -3.92 -16.12 -17.53
CA ASP A 46 -2.59 -16.43 -18.03
C ASP A 46 -1.54 -16.17 -16.96
N ILE A 47 -0.93 -17.24 -16.48
CA ILE A 47 0.13 -17.17 -15.48
C ILE A 47 1.53 -17.28 -16.11
N PRO A 48 2.54 -16.64 -15.52
CA PRO A 48 3.92 -16.81 -15.94
C PRO A 48 4.32 -18.28 -16.07
N SER A 49 5.08 -18.61 -17.12
CA SER A 49 5.46 -20.00 -17.44
C SER A 49 6.16 -20.75 -16.30
N TRP A 50 6.94 -20.04 -15.48
CA TRP A 50 7.62 -20.61 -14.31
C TRP A 50 6.68 -21.03 -13.17
N LEU A 51 5.42 -20.56 -13.19
CA LEU A 51 4.37 -20.91 -12.22
C LEU A 51 3.52 -22.11 -12.64
N LYS A 52 3.45 -22.42 -13.94
CA LYS A 52 2.57 -23.48 -14.47
C LYS A 52 2.77 -24.85 -13.78
N GLN A 53 3.97 -25.11 -13.25
CA GLN A 53 4.28 -26.35 -12.54
C GLN A 53 3.99 -26.28 -11.02
N LYS A 54 3.72 -25.10 -10.45
CA LYS A 54 3.64 -24.91 -8.98
C LYS A 54 2.26 -25.10 -8.38
N LYS A 55 1.23 -25.41 -9.18
CA LYS A 55 -0.17 -25.57 -8.73
C LYS A 55 -0.63 -24.46 -7.79
N GLN A 56 -0.31 -23.25 -8.13
CA GLN A 56 -0.73 -22.03 -7.42
C GLN A 56 -0.84 -20.87 -8.38
N GLY A 57 -1.60 -19.86 -8.00
CA GLY A 57 -1.66 -18.60 -8.72
C GLY A 57 -0.54 -17.64 -8.30
N TRP A 58 -0.67 -16.39 -8.74
CA TRP A 58 0.29 -15.34 -8.42
C TRP A 58 -0.38 -14.01 -8.13
N LEU A 59 0.38 -13.12 -7.50
CA LEU A 59 0.04 -11.72 -7.34
C LEU A 59 1.30 -10.89 -7.57
N SER A 60 1.24 -9.98 -8.53
CA SER A 60 2.25 -8.96 -8.78
C SER A 60 1.68 -7.56 -8.60
N ALA A 61 2.56 -6.58 -8.48
CA ALA A 61 2.17 -5.18 -8.40
C ALA A 61 3.09 -4.32 -9.25
N GLU A 62 2.51 -3.30 -9.85
CA GLU A 62 3.20 -2.22 -10.54
C GLU A 62 2.97 -0.90 -9.77
N TYR A 63 3.92 0.00 -9.86
CA TYR A 63 3.86 1.30 -9.21
C TYR A 63 4.41 2.36 -10.14
N SER A 64 3.72 3.46 -10.25
CA SER A 64 4.15 4.60 -11.06
C SER A 64 3.74 5.92 -10.40
N MET A 65 4.38 6.99 -10.83
CA MET A 65 4.02 8.36 -10.47
C MET A 65 3.78 9.16 -11.73
N ILE A 66 2.63 9.84 -11.84
CA ILE A 66 2.44 10.75 -12.97
C ILE A 66 3.44 11.91 -12.89
N PRO A 67 3.90 12.46 -14.02
CA PRO A 67 4.92 13.51 -14.02
C PRO A 67 4.62 14.73 -13.15
N ALA A 68 3.36 15.11 -13.01
CA ALA A 68 2.93 16.27 -12.25
C ALA A 68 2.50 15.92 -10.80
N SER A 69 2.78 14.70 -10.31
CA SER A 69 2.38 14.26 -8.97
C SER A 69 3.12 14.98 -7.84
N THR A 70 4.27 15.56 -8.12
CA THR A 70 5.11 16.30 -7.16
C THR A 70 5.18 17.79 -7.52
N GLY A 71 5.70 18.61 -6.62
CA GLY A 71 5.87 20.05 -6.84
C GLY A 71 6.75 20.40 -8.04
N LYS A 72 7.64 19.49 -8.45
CA LYS A 72 8.45 19.62 -9.67
C LYS A 72 8.12 18.46 -10.60
N ARG A 73 7.89 18.77 -11.90
CA ARG A 73 7.56 17.76 -12.90
C ARG A 73 8.69 16.72 -13.05
N ASN A 74 8.34 15.45 -12.91
CA ASN A 74 9.24 14.32 -13.14
C ASN A 74 9.23 13.87 -14.61
N ILE A 75 10.31 13.23 -15.05
CA ILE A 75 10.36 12.60 -16.38
C ILE A 75 9.66 11.24 -16.26
N ARG A 76 8.85 10.87 -17.27
CA ARG A 76 8.25 9.53 -17.30
C ARG A 76 9.34 8.46 -17.48
N GLU A 77 9.29 7.40 -16.69
CA GLU A 77 10.26 6.29 -16.77
C GLU A 77 10.21 5.59 -18.13
N SER A 78 9.03 5.48 -18.75
CA SER A 78 8.89 4.97 -20.13
C SER A 78 9.69 5.78 -21.17
N LYS A 79 9.88 7.08 -20.94
CA LYS A 79 10.71 7.92 -21.81
C LYS A 79 12.21 7.69 -21.58
N ILE A 80 12.58 7.27 -20.38
CA ILE A 80 13.98 6.94 -20.03
C ILE A 80 14.33 5.51 -20.50
N GLY A 81 13.31 4.65 -20.71
CA GLY A 81 13.47 3.27 -21.14
C GLY A 81 13.85 2.29 -20.04
N LYS A 82 13.84 2.74 -18.78
CA LYS A 82 14.05 1.88 -17.59
C LYS A 82 13.32 2.42 -16.37
N GLN A 83 12.92 1.51 -15.49
CA GLN A 83 12.37 1.86 -14.18
C GLN A 83 13.49 2.28 -13.22
N SER A 84 13.17 3.20 -12.30
CA SER A 84 14.08 3.57 -11.22
C SER A 84 14.17 2.46 -10.17
N GLY A 85 15.26 2.42 -9.41
CA GLY A 85 15.41 1.49 -8.28
C GLY A 85 14.29 1.66 -7.25
N ARG A 86 13.84 2.89 -7.00
CA ARG A 86 12.72 3.21 -6.12
C ARG A 86 11.41 2.60 -6.63
N THR A 87 11.11 2.73 -7.91
CA THR A 87 9.90 2.14 -8.50
C THR A 87 9.89 0.62 -8.33
N VAL A 88 10.99 -0.04 -8.68
CA VAL A 88 11.11 -1.50 -8.54
C VAL A 88 11.02 -1.95 -7.07
N GLU A 89 11.63 -1.20 -6.15
CA GLU A 89 11.54 -1.48 -4.71
C GLU A 89 10.09 -1.42 -4.23
N ILE A 90 9.35 -0.35 -4.58
CA ILE A 90 7.96 -0.17 -4.13
C ILE A 90 7.03 -1.22 -4.75
N GLN A 91 7.18 -1.56 -6.02
CA GLN A 91 6.44 -2.67 -6.66
C GLN A 91 6.62 -3.98 -5.89
N ARG A 92 7.87 -4.29 -5.54
CA ARG A 92 8.19 -5.50 -4.78
C ARG A 92 7.60 -5.47 -3.37
N LEU A 93 7.63 -4.32 -2.72
CA LEU A 93 7.04 -4.11 -1.40
C LEU A 93 5.53 -4.33 -1.43
N ILE A 94 4.79 -3.69 -2.35
CA ILE A 94 3.34 -3.86 -2.49
C ILE A 94 3.00 -5.34 -2.74
N GLY A 95 3.60 -5.94 -3.75
CA GLY A 95 3.33 -7.33 -4.11
C GLY A 95 3.65 -8.31 -2.98
N ARG A 96 4.77 -8.12 -2.26
CA ARG A 96 5.17 -8.96 -1.12
C ARG A 96 4.18 -8.81 0.04
N SER A 97 3.80 -7.60 0.37
CA SER A 97 2.83 -7.32 1.44
C SER A 97 1.48 -7.98 1.14
N LEU A 98 0.92 -7.81 -0.04
CA LEU A 98 -0.35 -8.44 -0.42
C LEU A 98 -0.29 -9.97 -0.45
N ARG A 99 0.85 -10.56 -0.81
CA ARG A 99 1.00 -12.03 -0.78
C ARG A 99 0.94 -12.62 0.62
N THR A 100 1.14 -11.85 1.69
CA THR A 100 0.99 -12.37 3.05
C THR A 100 -0.47 -12.67 3.42
N ILE A 101 -1.42 -11.94 2.82
CA ILE A 101 -2.83 -12.03 3.17
C ILE A 101 -3.69 -12.79 2.15
N ILE A 102 -3.10 -13.34 1.09
CA ILE A 102 -3.82 -14.11 0.07
C ILE A 102 -3.34 -15.57 0.05
N ASN A 103 -4.28 -16.50 -0.08
CA ASN A 103 -3.95 -17.90 -0.33
C ASN A 103 -3.83 -18.16 -1.84
N LEU A 104 -2.62 -18.15 -2.36
CA LEU A 104 -2.34 -18.33 -3.78
C LEU A 104 -2.78 -19.68 -4.35
N LYS A 105 -2.99 -20.69 -3.51
CA LYS A 105 -3.54 -22.00 -3.96
C LYS A 105 -5.01 -21.91 -4.34
N ASP A 106 -5.75 -20.96 -3.77
CA ASP A 106 -7.17 -20.79 -4.04
C ASP A 106 -7.46 -20.09 -5.38
N ILE A 107 -6.40 -19.59 -6.04
CA ILE A 107 -6.41 -18.99 -7.36
C ILE A 107 -5.43 -19.73 -8.31
N GLU A 108 -5.32 -21.06 -8.16
CA GLU A 108 -4.45 -21.89 -9.01
C GLU A 108 -4.72 -21.62 -10.50
N GLY A 109 -3.64 -21.43 -11.27
CA GLY A 109 -3.72 -21.16 -12.72
C GLY A 109 -4.12 -19.73 -13.10
N CYS A 110 -4.28 -18.85 -12.13
CA CYS A 110 -4.64 -17.44 -12.36
C CYS A 110 -3.68 -16.49 -11.62
N GLN A 111 -3.76 -15.22 -11.96
CA GLN A 111 -2.99 -14.19 -11.27
C GLN A 111 -3.80 -12.92 -11.03
N PHE A 112 -3.40 -12.16 -10.03
CA PHE A 112 -3.77 -10.77 -9.87
C PHE A 112 -2.59 -9.87 -10.25
N ILE A 113 -2.86 -8.84 -11.04
CA ILE A 113 -1.95 -7.76 -11.33
C ILE A 113 -2.54 -6.51 -10.68
N ILE A 114 -1.75 -5.86 -9.84
CA ILE A 114 -2.18 -4.67 -9.12
C ILE A 114 -1.41 -3.47 -9.66
N ASP A 115 -2.13 -2.47 -10.13
CA ASP A 115 -1.58 -1.22 -10.62
C ASP A 115 -1.79 -0.12 -9.57
N CYS A 116 -0.75 0.62 -9.24
CA CYS A 116 -0.77 1.73 -8.30
C CYS A 116 -0.16 2.98 -8.95
N ASP A 117 -1.00 3.92 -9.36
CA ASP A 117 -0.58 5.17 -9.98
C ASP A 117 -0.78 6.36 -9.05
N VAL A 118 0.32 7.00 -8.66
CA VAL A 118 0.30 8.19 -7.81
C VAL A 118 -0.07 9.41 -8.62
N LEU A 119 -1.25 9.98 -8.33
CA LEU A 119 -1.74 11.21 -8.94
C LEU A 119 -1.18 12.45 -8.25
N GLN A 120 -1.05 12.39 -6.92
CA GLN A 120 -0.47 13.46 -6.10
C GLN A 120 0.32 12.86 -4.94
N ALA A 121 1.53 13.35 -4.74
CA ALA A 121 2.44 12.89 -3.70
C ALA A 121 2.66 14.00 -2.66
N ASP A 122 2.38 13.67 -1.40
CA ASP A 122 2.66 14.51 -0.23
C ASP A 122 3.08 13.63 0.97
N GLY A 123 4.11 12.79 0.78
CA GLY A 123 4.56 11.79 1.74
C GLY A 123 3.67 10.53 1.77
N GLY A 124 4.24 9.39 2.16
CA GLY A 124 3.52 8.13 2.35
C GLY A 124 2.93 7.50 1.08
N THR A 125 3.48 7.73 -0.12
CA THR A 125 2.93 7.17 -1.36
C THR A 125 2.97 5.66 -1.39
N ARG A 126 4.04 5.03 -0.87
CA ARG A 126 4.19 3.56 -0.81
C ARG A 126 3.19 2.92 0.15
N THR A 127 2.94 3.53 1.30
CA THR A 127 1.97 3.04 2.30
C THR A 127 0.53 3.23 1.83
N ALA A 128 0.22 4.35 1.19
CA ALA A 128 -1.06 4.59 0.53
C ALA A 128 -1.33 3.56 -0.59
N SER A 129 -0.29 3.25 -1.40
CA SER A 129 -0.40 2.23 -2.44
C SER A 129 -0.71 0.83 -1.88
N ILE A 130 -0.07 0.41 -0.78
CA ILE A 130 -0.36 -0.90 -0.16
C ILE A 130 -1.81 -0.95 0.35
N SER A 131 -2.24 0.08 1.07
CA SER A 131 -3.58 0.13 1.67
C SER A 131 -4.68 0.24 0.61
N GLY A 132 -4.46 1.03 -0.44
CA GLY A 132 -5.38 1.15 -1.58
C GLY A 132 -5.39 -0.10 -2.47
N ALA A 133 -4.22 -0.69 -2.73
CA ALA A 133 -4.09 -1.94 -3.47
C ALA A 133 -4.88 -3.09 -2.82
N PHE A 134 -4.89 -3.17 -1.50
CA PHE A 134 -5.71 -4.14 -0.78
C PHE A 134 -7.20 -3.93 -1.01
N ILE A 135 -7.67 -2.68 -1.00
CA ILE A 135 -9.08 -2.37 -1.28
C ILE A 135 -9.45 -2.77 -2.71
N ALA A 136 -8.62 -2.41 -3.70
CA ALA A 136 -8.83 -2.78 -5.10
C ALA A 136 -8.86 -4.31 -5.28
N LEU A 137 -7.91 -5.04 -4.68
CA LEU A 137 -7.87 -6.50 -4.68
C LEU A 137 -9.13 -7.11 -4.05
N SER A 138 -9.60 -6.57 -2.93
CA SER A 138 -10.78 -7.08 -2.23
C SER A 138 -12.05 -6.87 -3.04
N LEU A 139 -12.18 -5.73 -3.71
CA LEU A 139 -13.30 -5.47 -4.63
C LEU A 139 -13.27 -6.42 -5.83
N ALA A 140 -12.09 -6.67 -6.41
CA ALA A 140 -11.91 -7.65 -7.48
C ALA A 140 -12.31 -9.06 -7.02
N VAL A 141 -11.82 -9.52 -5.89
CA VAL A 141 -12.19 -10.83 -5.32
C VAL A 141 -13.70 -10.94 -5.13
N LYS A 142 -14.35 -9.90 -4.62
CA LYS A 142 -15.81 -9.87 -4.44
C LYS A 142 -16.55 -9.99 -5.77
N LYS A 143 -16.12 -9.25 -6.80
CA LYS A 143 -16.67 -9.33 -8.18
C LYS A 143 -16.52 -10.74 -8.75
N LEU A 144 -15.35 -11.35 -8.59
CA LEU A 144 -15.05 -12.69 -9.09
C LEU A 144 -15.87 -13.79 -8.38
N LEU A 145 -16.06 -13.69 -7.08
CA LEU A 145 -16.93 -14.59 -6.31
C LEU A 145 -18.38 -14.48 -6.77
N ASN A 146 -18.91 -13.27 -6.92
CA ASN A 146 -20.28 -13.03 -7.38
C ASN A 146 -20.53 -13.59 -8.79
N ASN A 147 -19.51 -13.57 -9.65
CA ASN A 147 -19.55 -14.10 -11.01
C ASN A 147 -19.19 -15.60 -11.10
N ASN A 148 -18.94 -16.27 -9.96
CA ASN A 148 -18.49 -17.68 -9.88
C ASN A 148 -17.19 -17.99 -10.66
N LEU A 149 -16.33 -16.98 -10.85
CA LEU A 149 -15.02 -17.14 -11.48
C LEU A 149 -13.97 -17.73 -10.51
N ILE A 150 -14.15 -17.51 -9.22
CA ILE A 150 -13.41 -18.19 -8.15
C ILE A 150 -14.40 -18.84 -7.17
N LYS A 151 -14.02 -19.95 -6.56
CA LYS A 151 -14.92 -20.78 -5.74
C LYS A 151 -15.03 -20.36 -4.28
N LYS A 152 -13.99 -19.71 -3.77
CA LYS A 152 -13.92 -19.24 -2.38
C LYS A 152 -13.08 -18.00 -2.27
N ASN A 153 -13.27 -17.26 -1.19
CA ASN A 153 -12.46 -16.08 -0.91
C ASN A 153 -11.00 -16.48 -0.62
N PRO A 154 -10.02 -16.05 -1.43
CA PRO A 154 -8.62 -16.34 -1.18
C PRO A 154 -7.99 -15.42 -0.12
N LEU A 155 -8.66 -14.33 0.27
CA LEU A 155 -8.15 -13.37 1.26
C LEU A 155 -8.31 -13.91 2.67
N LYS A 156 -7.28 -13.74 3.51
CA LYS A 156 -7.22 -14.28 4.88
C LYS A 156 -7.37 -13.20 5.95
N ASP A 157 -6.95 -11.97 5.64
CA ASP A 157 -6.82 -10.89 6.59
C ASP A 157 -6.86 -9.53 5.89
N TYR A 158 -7.09 -8.46 6.67
CA TYR A 158 -6.90 -7.09 6.22
C TYR A 158 -5.42 -6.71 6.28
N ILE A 159 -4.99 -5.79 5.41
CA ILE A 159 -3.63 -5.26 5.43
C ILE A 159 -3.65 -3.75 5.25
N SER A 160 -2.88 -3.07 6.05
CA SER A 160 -2.69 -1.63 5.95
C SER A 160 -1.23 -1.26 6.19
N ALA A 161 -0.84 -0.12 5.67
CA ALA A 161 0.50 0.41 5.83
C ALA A 161 0.48 1.88 6.24
N ILE A 162 1.45 2.25 7.06
CA ILE A 162 1.61 3.62 7.55
C ILE A 162 3.09 4.01 7.59
N SER A 163 3.41 5.26 7.27
CA SER A 163 4.75 5.81 7.51
C SER A 163 4.88 6.29 8.95
N CYS A 164 6.08 6.17 9.50
CA CYS A 164 6.42 6.68 10.81
C CYS A 164 7.90 7.03 10.82
N GLY A 165 8.25 8.16 11.37
CA GLY A 165 9.64 8.60 11.42
C GLY A 165 9.98 9.40 12.65
N VAL A 166 11.24 9.76 12.78
CA VAL A 166 11.76 10.67 13.80
C VAL A 166 12.05 12.01 13.15
N VAL A 167 11.37 13.06 13.60
CA VAL A 167 11.53 14.44 13.14
C VAL A 167 11.73 15.32 14.36
N ASP A 168 12.79 16.11 14.41
CA ASP A 168 13.12 16.96 15.55
C ASP A 168 13.12 16.20 16.90
N ASN A 169 13.69 14.99 16.94
CA ASN A 169 13.71 14.07 18.07
C ASN A 169 12.33 13.55 18.54
N GLU A 170 11.26 13.80 17.80
CA GLU A 170 9.93 13.30 18.10
C GLU A 170 9.49 12.21 17.10
N ILE A 171 8.86 11.14 17.59
CA ILE A 171 8.29 10.10 16.74
C ILE A 171 6.92 10.56 16.24
N MET A 172 6.74 10.54 14.93
CA MET A 172 5.51 10.97 14.25
C MET A 172 5.05 9.91 13.28
N VAL A 173 3.74 9.64 13.24
CA VAL A 173 3.12 8.75 12.24
C VAL A 173 2.55 9.55 11.08
N ASP A 174 2.42 8.89 9.93
CA ASP A 174 1.86 9.46 8.71
C ASP A 174 2.50 10.79 8.32
N LEU A 175 3.78 10.72 7.97
CA LEU A 175 4.57 11.89 7.59
C LEU A 175 4.05 12.50 6.28
N ASP A 176 3.83 13.84 6.27
CA ASP A 176 3.71 14.57 5.00
C ASP A 176 5.08 14.78 4.36
N TYR A 177 5.12 15.27 3.12
CA TYR A 177 6.38 15.45 2.40
C TYR A 177 7.37 16.39 3.14
N SER A 178 6.88 17.41 3.83
CA SER A 178 7.75 18.34 4.54
C SER A 178 8.37 17.70 5.80
N GLU A 179 7.64 16.81 6.45
CA GLU A 179 8.11 16.03 7.61
C GLU A 179 9.08 14.93 7.14
N ASP A 180 8.69 14.15 6.11
CA ASP A 180 9.47 13.06 5.51
C ASP A 180 10.84 13.54 5.02
N SER A 181 10.88 14.66 4.29
CA SER A 181 12.14 15.23 3.76
C SER A 181 13.10 15.74 4.83
N GLN A 182 12.61 16.00 6.04
CA GLN A 182 13.40 16.47 7.18
C GLN A 182 13.66 15.37 8.20
N ALA A 183 13.06 14.21 8.07
CA ALA A 183 13.19 13.13 9.03
C ALA A 183 14.65 12.69 9.23
N ASP A 184 15.02 12.43 10.47
CA ASP A 184 16.29 11.82 10.84
C ASP A 184 16.24 10.30 10.63
N VAL A 185 15.04 9.72 10.84
CA VAL A 185 14.72 8.31 10.62
C VAL A 185 13.40 8.23 9.85
N ASP A 186 13.37 7.50 8.74
CA ASP A 186 12.16 7.17 7.98
C ASP A 186 11.83 5.69 8.13
N GLY A 187 10.56 5.39 8.35
CA GLY A 187 10.06 4.03 8.49
C GLY A 187 8.71 3.83 7.82
N ASN A 188 8.52 2.61 7.29
CA ASN A 188 7.28 2.17 6.69
C ASN A 188 6.90 0.83 7.34
N PHE A 189 5.69 0.77 7.88
CA PHE A 189 5.19 -0.35 8.67
C PHE A 189 3.95 -0.91 8.00
N VAL A 190 3.95 -2.22 7.78
CA VAL A 190 2.84 -2.94 7.18
C VAL A 190 2.29 -3.92 8.20
N PHE A 191 1.01 -3.77 8.53
CA PHE A 191 0.31 -4.59 9.50
C PHE A 191 -0.82 -5.37 8.85
N THR A 192 -1.08 -6.54 9.40
CA THR A 192 -2.32 -7.28 9.19
C THR A 192 -3.14 -7.23 10.46
N GLU A 193 -4.48 -7.27 10.32
CA GLU A 193 -5.36 -7.07 11.47
C GLU A 193 -5.27 -8.20 12.50
N LYS A 194 -5.28 -9.45 12.04
CA LYS A 194 -5.28 -10.67 12.89
C LYS A 194 -3.90 -11.26 13.09
N SER A 195 -3.03 -11.13 12.07
CA SER A 195 -1.77 -11.86 11.99
C SER A 195 -0.54 -11.06 12.45
N GLY A 196 -0.68 -9.74 12.64
CA GLY A 196 0.37 -8.88 13.20
C GLY A 196 1.15 -8.10 12.15
N ILE A 197 2.48 -8.19 12.17
CA ILE A 197 3.36 -7.40 11.31
C ILE A 197 3.69 -8.18 10.04
N SER A 198 3.42 -7.58 8.87
CA SER A 198 3.78 -8.14 7.58
C SER A 198 5.17 -7.71 7.13
N GLU A 199 5.51 -6.42 7.34
CA GLU A 199 6.81 -5.88 6.97
C GLU A 199 7.14 -4.63 7.78
N ILE A 200 8.43 -4.44 8.03
CA ILE A 200 9.01 -3.22 8.62
C ILE A 200 10.21 -2.83 7.76
N GLN A 201 10.23 -1.58 7.31
CA GLN A 201 11.40 -0.95 6.69
C GLN A 201 11.70 0.30 7.50
N ILE A 202 12.88 0.42 8.08
CA ILE A 202 13.33 1.61 8.81
C ILE A 202 14.74 1.96 8.34
N SER A 203 14.97 3.21 8.04
CA SER A 203 16.26 3.76 7.63
C SER A 203 16.62 4.96 8.45
N GLY A 204 17.85 5.02 8.93
CA GLY A 204 18.43 6.25 9.46
C GLY A 204 18.93 7.11 8.30
N GLU A 205 18.26 8.22 8.03
CA GLU A 205 18.59 9.11 6.92
C GLU A 205 19.70 10.11 7.31
N LYS A 206 19.65 10.62 8.53
CA LYS A 206 20.63 11.60 9.06
C LYS A 206 21.29 11.12 10.35
N SER A 207 20.67 10.21 11.08
CA SER A 207 21.19 9.70 12.35
C SER A 207 20.85 8.23 12.56
N ASN A 208 21.57 7.57 13.46
CA ASN A 208 21.22 6.24 13.94
C ASN A 208 20.01 6.32 14.86
N PHE A 209 19.22 5.26 14.91
CA PHE A 209 18.07 5.14 15.80
C PHE A 209 18.28 4.02 16.84
N GLN A 210 17.61 4.15 17.98
CA GLN A 210 17.72 3.23 19.10
C GLN A 210 16.62 2.17 19.10
N HIS A 211 16.85 1.02 19.73
CA HIS A 211 15.86 -0.06 19.82
C HIS A 211 14.53 0.38 20.44
N ASN A 212 14.58 1.27 21.47
CA ASN A 212 13.36 1.79 22.07
C ASN A 212 12.54 2.65 21.11
N GLN A 213 13.19 3.41 20.22
CA GLN A 213 12.49 4.18 19.18
C GLN A 213 11.79 3.25 18.19
N VAL A 214 12.42 2.14 17.78
CA VAL A 214 11.78 1.15 16.90
C VAL A 214 10.51 0.60 17.53
N ASN A 215 10.55 0.22 18.80
CA ASN A 215 9.38 -0.29 19.51
C ASN A 215 8.25 0.75 19.57
N GLN A 216 8.58 1.99 19.89
CA GLN A 216 7.61 3.08 19.91
C GLN A 216 7.02 3.37 18.52
N MET A 217 7.84 3.35 17.48
CA MET A 217 7.37 3.51 16.10
C MET A 217 6.39 2.38 15.70
N ILE A 218 6.68 1.13 16.07
CA ILE A 218 5.79 0.00 15.82
C ILE A 218 4.45 0.20 16.51
N GLU A 219 4.46 0.54 17.81
CA GLU A 219 3.23 0.71 18.61
C GLU A 219 2.36 1.85 18.07
N LEU A 220 2.94 3.02 17.81
CA LEU A 220 2.21 4.17 17.27
C LEU A 220 1.68 3.91 15.87
N SER A 221 2.47 3.26 15.03
CA SER A 221 2.06 2.87 13.68
C SER A 221 0.92 1.86 13.70
N TYR A 222 0.93 0.89 14.61
CA TYR A 222 -0.14 -0.09 14.74
C TYR A 222 -1.47 0.53 15.18
N VAL A 223 -1.44 1.47 16.14
CA VAL A 223 -2.63 2.23 16.54
C VAL A 223 -3.21 3.00 15.36
N SER A 224 -2.36 3.59 14.53
CA SER A 224 -2.77 4.32 13.33
C SER A 224 -3.31 3.38 12.23
N ALA A 225 -2.70 2.20 12.07
CA ALA A 225 -3.15 1.18 11.13
C ALA A 225 -4.59 0.70 11.42
N LYS A 226 -4.99 0.62 12.70
CA LYS A 226 -6.36 0.25 13.09
C LYS A 226 -7.42 1.17 12.47
N LYS A 227 -7.16 2.47 12.39
CA LYS A 227 -8.08 3.43 11.75
C LYS A 227 -8.26 3.14 10.26
N ILE A 228 -7.19 2.68 9.60
CA ILE A 228 -7.24 2.30 8.18
C ILE A 228 -8.04 1.00 8.02
N PHE A 229 -7.88 0.00 8.91
CA PHE A 229 -8.68 -1.21 8.90
C PHE A 229 -10.17 -0.94 9.06
N GLU A 230 -10.58 -0.03 9.94
CA GLU A 230 -11.97 0.37 10.12
C GLU A 230 -12.57 0.88 8.80
N ILE A 231 -11.87 1.80 8.13
CA ILE A 231 -12.30 2.34 6.83
C ILE A 231 -12.33 1.24 5.76
N GLN A 232 -11.34 0.34 5.73
CA GLN A 232 -11.37 -0.80 4.82
C GLN A 232 -12.60 -1.66 5.04
N LYS A 233 -12.95 -1.99 6.29
CA LYS A 233 -14.17 -2.75 6.62
C LYS A 233 -15.45 -2.06 6.19
N GLU A 234 -15.55 -0.76 6.36
CA GLU A 234 -16.71 0.01 5.90
C GLU A 234 -16.90 -0.07 4.39
N ILE A 235 -15.79 -0.10 3.63
CA ILE A 235 -15.80 -0.08 2.16
C ILE A 235 -16.05 -1.45 1.56
N ILE A 236 -15.33 -2.46 2.04
CA ILE A 236 -15.33 -3.80 1.44
C ILE A 236 -16.17 -4.81 2.23
N GLY A 237 -16.62 -4.48 3.44
CA GLY A 237 -17.32 -5.39 4.35
C GLY A 237 -16.34 -6.36 5.03
N GLU A 238 -16.88 -7.18 5.93
CA GLU A 238 -16.14 -8.28 6.57
C GLU A 238 -16.10 -9.52 5.68
N PHE A 239 -15.05 -10.37 5.83
CA PHE A 239 -14.90 -11.67 5.16
C PHE A 239 -14.53 -12.80 6.10
#